data_2304e594b8a58f26c82137179b2e7bb8
#
_entry.id   2304e594b8a58f26c82137179b2e7bb8
#
_cell.length_a   1.000
_cell.length_b   1.000
_cell.length_c   1.000
_cell.angle_alpha   90.00
_cell.angle_beta   90.00
_cell.angle_gamma   90.00
#
_symmetry.space_group_name_H-M   'P 1'
#
loop_
_entity.id
_entity.type
_entity.pdbx_description
1 polymer ?
#
loop_
_entity_poly.entity_id
_entity_poly.type
_entity_poly.pdbx_seq_one_letter_code
_entity_poly.pdbx_strand_id
1 'polypeptide(L)'
;ILKLIEEYGKVCFIEKEDLAYLDIGVVKQLYSDLYNGDVYDILKANIMMNKEQFRVAQAIKLPSLIFDKKDVYYFTVLPEEPNFITFLKVTAPVVTEDELDSSDISGKVVFIRSADPGYDYLFAHGIAGLVTQYGGANSHMAIRCSELRIPAVIGAGEQRFNKWMKYREIIIDAENRNV
;
A
#
# COMPACT_ATOMS: atom_id res chain seq x y z
N ILE A 1 13.24 -2.50 18.37
CA ILE A 1 12.66 -1.16 18.60
C ILE A 1 11.15 -1.25 18.69
N LEU A 2 10.43 -1.78 17.67
CA LEU A 2 8.96 -1.84 17.66
C LEU A 2 8.37 -2.58 18.87
N LYS A 3 8.97 -3.71 19.27
CA LYS A 3 8.55 -4.43 20.50
C LYS A 3 8.67 -3.59 21.76
N LEU A 4 9.74 -2.79 21.88
CA LEU A 4 9.91 -1.89 23.04
C LEU A 4 8.85 -0.80 23.06
N ILE A 5 8.48 -0.25 21.89
CA ILE A 5 7.39 0.72 21.79
C ILE A 5 6.05 0.07 22.18
N GLU A 6 5.79 -1.17 21.76
CA GLU A 6 4.60 -1.91 22.15
C GLU A 6 4.54 -2.18 23.66
N GLU A 7 5.65 -2.60 24.26
CA GLU A 7 5.75 -2.80 25.71
C GLU A 7 5.55 -1.49 26.48
N TYR A 8 6.15 -0.41 26.00
CA TYR A 8 5.96 0.91 26.56
C TYR A 8 4.51 1.39 26.46
N GLY A 9 3.86 1.15 25.33
CA GLY A 9 2.45 1.44 25.14
C GLY A 9 1.55 0.71 26.13
N LYS A 10 1.82 -0.57 26.42
CA LYS A 10 1.09 -1.32 27.45
C LYS A 10 1.22 -0.71 28.83
N VAL A 11 2.43 -0.25 29.20
CA VAL A 11 2.67 0.43 30.47
C VAL A 11 1.92 1.77 30.56
N CYS A 12 1.81 2.47 29.43
CA CYS A 12 1.10 3.75 29.33
C CYS A 12 -0.40 3.61 28.99
N PHE A 13 -0.96 2.41 28.97
CA PHE A 13 -2.36 2.14 28.61
C PHE A 13 -2.77 2.68 27.25
N ILE A 14 -1.87 2.56 26.26
CA ILE A 14 -2.08 2.99 24.87
C ILE A 14 -2.23 1.74 24.01
N GLU A 15 -3.28 1.69 23.21
CA GLU A 15 -3.55 0.59 22.30
C GLU A 15 -2.48 0.49 21.19
N LYS A 16 -2.21 -0.72 20.73
CA LYS A 16 -1.14 -0.99 19.73
C LYS A 16 -1.34 -0.19 18.43
N GLU A 17 -2.57 -0.10 17.96
CA GLU A 17 -2.94 0.63 16.76
C GLU A 17 -2.68 2.13 16.87
N ASP A 18 -2.79 2.66 18.07
CA ASP A 18 -2.55 4.06 18.38
C ASP A 18 -1.07 4.41 18.41
N LEU A 19 -0.22 3.46 18.77
CA LEU A 19 1.24 3.64 18.79
C LEU A 19 1.83 3.95 17.40
N ALA A 20 1.15 3.57 16.31
CA ALA A 20 1.56 3.92 14.95
C ALA A 20 1.55 5.44 14.69
N TYR A 21 0.81 6.20 15.50
CA TYR A 21 0.71 7.65 15.40
C TYR A 21 1.58 8.39 16.43
N LEU A 22 2.32 7.66 17.28
CA LEU A 22 3.17 8.24 18.29
C LEU A 22 4.48 8.76 17.69
N ASP A 23 4.79 10.03 17.96
CA ASP A 23 6.10 10.59 17.60
C ASP A 23 7.17 10.14 18.62
N ILE A 24 8.15 9.40 18.11
CA ILE A 24 9.30 8.95 18.93
C ILE A 24 10.09 10.11 19.53
N GLY A 25 10.05 11.29 18.91
CA GLY A 25 10.65 12.52 19.45
C GLY A 25 10.02 12.93 20.77
N VAL A 26 8.68 12.82 20.87
CA VAL A 26 7.96 13.10 22.12
C VAL A 26 8.38 12.12 23.22
N VAL A 27 8.47 10.82 22.91
CA VAL A 27 8.95 9.81 23.88
C VAL A 27 10.36 10.12 24.37
N LYS A 28 11.26 10.55 23.49
CA LYS A 28 12.62 10.95 23.87
C LYS A 28 12.66 12.19 24.75
N GLN A 29 11.78 13.15 24.51
CA GLN A 29 11.69 14.37 25.28
C GLN A 29 11.15 14.15 26.70
N LEU A 30 10.37 13.09 26.93
CA LEU A 30 9.88 12.71 28.25
C LEU A 30 11.02 12.34 29.25
N TYR A 31 12.22 12.03 28.74
CA TYR A 31 13.42 11.83 29.56
C TYR A 31 14.07 13.16 30.03
N SER A 32 13.64 14.29 29.49
CA SER A 32 14.10 15.60 29.93
C SER A 32 13.14 16.14 31.01
N ASP A 33 13.66 16.72 32.08
CA ASP A 33 12.90 17.29 33.22
C ASP A 33 11.98 18.49 32.83
N LEU A 34 11.72 18.68 31.54
CA LEU A 34 10.94 19.80 31.02
C LEU A 34 9.42 19.56 31.02
N TYR A 35 8.98 18.33 31.26
CA TYR A 35 7.56 18.00 31.28
C TYR A 35 7.03 17.84 32.71
N ASN A 36 6.16 18.76 33.13
CA ASN A 36 5.46 18.71 34.40
C ASN A 36 4.03 18.16 34.30
N GLY A 37 3.76 17.25 33.35
CA GLY A 37 2.44 16.70 33.11
C GLY A 37 2.38 15.19 33.23
N ASP A 38 1.15 14.66 33.22
CA ASP A 38 0.96 13.20 33.11
C ASP A 38 1.45 12.71 31.76
N VAL A 39 2.34 11.73 31.79
CA VAL A 39 2.93 11.10 30.60
C VAL A 39 1.84 10.59 29.66
N TYR A 40 0.79 9.95 30.20
CA TYR A 40 -0.34 9.46 29.43
C TYR A 40 -1.04 10.56 28.64
N ASP A 41 -1.33 11.69 29.27
CA ASP A 41 -2.01 12.81 28.61
C ASP A 41 -1.16 13.41 27.49
N ILE A 42 0.15 13.52 27.69
CA ILE A 42 1.09 14.03 26.67
C ILE A 42 1.10 13.11 25.46
N LEU A 43 1.26 11.80 25.67
CA LEU A 43 1.29 10.82 24.59
C LEU A 43 -0.04 10.76 23.85
N LYS A 44 -1.16 10.78 24.59
CA LYS A 44 -2.50 10.75 24.02
C LYS A 44 -2.79 11.99 23.17
N ALA A 45 -2.41 13.17 23.64
CA ALA A 45 -2.56 14.40 22.87
C ALA A 45 -1.74 14.38 21.58
N ASN A 46 -0.49 13.89 21.62
CA ASN A 46 0.34 13.71 20.44
C ASN A 46 -0.29 12.75 19.43
N ILE A 47 -0.74 11.59 19.89
CA ILE A 47 -1.42 10.59 19.05
C ILE A 47 -2.68 11.18 18.40
N MET A 48 -3.51 11.88 19.14
CA MET A 48 -4.74 12.50 18.61
C MET A 48 -4.42 13.52 17.52
N MET A 49 -3.43 14.38 17.74
CA MET A 49 -2.98 15.37 16.77
C MET A 49 -2.45 14.69 15.50
N ASN A 50 -1.62 13.66 15.65
CA ASN A 50 -1.04 12.95 14.50
C ASN A 50 -2.08 12.13 13.73
N LYS A 51 -3.07 11.54 14.40
CA LYS A 51 -4.22 10.89 13.73
C LYS A 51 -4.99 11.87 12.85
N GLU A 52 -5.25 13.07 13.36
CA GLU A 52 -5.95 14.09 12.59
C GLU A 52 -5.12 14.56 11.38
N GLN A 53 -3.82 14.80 11.59
CA GLN A 53 -2.92 15.15 10.50
C GLN A 53 -2.85 14.03 9.44
N PHE A 54 -2.80 12.78 9.86
CA PHE A 54 -2.80 11.63 8.96
C PHE A 54 -4.10 11.54 8.14
N ARG A 55 -5.26 11.76 8.80
CA ARG A 55 -6.55 11.81 8.14
C ARG A 55 -6.61 12.88 7.04
N VAL A 56 -6.09 14.07 7.34
CA VAL A 56 -5.99 15.15 6.37
C VAL A 56 -5.04 14.78 5.23
N ALA A 57 -3.87 14.22 5.55
CA ALA A 57 -2.89 13.81 4.56
C ALA A 57 -3.42 12.73 3.60
N GLN A 58 -4.22 11.78 4.11
CA GLN A 58 -4.87 10.78 3.26
C GLN A 58 -5.88 11.36 2.28
N ALA A 59 -6.50 12.49 2.59
CA ALA A 59 -7.44 13.18 1.71
C ALA A 59 -6.74 14.01 0.62
N ILE A 60 -5.44 14.28 0.78
CA ILE A 60 -4.68 15.09 -0.17
C ILE A 60 -4.17 14.18 -1.30
N LYS A 61 -4.53 14.53 -2.53
CA LYS A 61 -4.02 13.90 -3.74
C LYS A 61 -2.96 14.81 -4.36
N LEU A 62 -1.74 14.31 -4.46
CA LEU A 62 -0.62 15.02 -5.06
C LEU A 62 -0.39 14.54 -6.50
N PRO A 63 0.20 15.38 -7.38
CA PRO A 63 0.63 14.93 -8.70
C PRO A 63 1.74 13.89 -8.58
N SER A 64 1.85 13.02 -9.60
CA SER A 64 2.89 11.97 -9.66
C SER A 64 4.30 12.56 -9.74
N LEU A 65 4.43 13.80 -10.16
CA LEU A 65 5.70 14.52 -10.29
C LEU A 65 5.50 15.99 -9.94
N ILE A 66 6.37 16.53 -9.10
CA ILE A 66 6.34 17.93 -8.63
C ILE A 66 7.64 18.59 -9.09
N PHE A 67 7.56 19.58 -9.97
CA PHE A 67 8.69 20.40 -10.41
C PHE A 67 8.70 21.76 -9.72
N ASP A 68 7.54 22.34 -9.42
CA ASP A 68 7.37 23.64 -8.79
C ASP A 68 6.32 23.56 -7.67
N LYS A 69 6.37 24.51 -6.74
CA LYS A 69 5.38 24.66 -5.66
C LYS A 69 3.95 24.80 -6.19
N LYS A 70 3.78 25.33 -7.39
CA LYS A 70 2.46 25.47 -8.03
C LYS A 70 1.82 24.16 -8.39
N ASP A 71 2.62 23.11 -8.67
CA ASP A 71 2.13 21.80 -9.05
C ASP A 71 1.36 21.09 -7.92
N VAL A 72 1.55 21.56 -6.68
CA VAL A 72 0.79 21.07 -5.52
C VAL A 72 -0.67 21.55 -5.55
N TYR A 73 -0.93 22.70 -6.17
CA TYR A 73 -2.26 23.31 -6.21
C TYR A 73 -3.00 23.09 -7.52
N TYR A 74 -2.25 22.99 -8.63
CA TYR A 74 -2.81 22.88 -9.98
C TYR A 74 -2.03 21.86 -10.77
N PHE A 75 -2.62 20.68 -10.96
CA PHE A 75 -2.04 19.64 -11.80
C PHE A 75 -3.12 18.91 -12.62
N THR A 76 -2.72 18.46 -13.80
CA THR A 76 -3.55 17.60 -14.63
C THR A 76 -3.26 16.15 -14.26
N VAL A 77 -4.30 15.41 -13.88
CA VAL A 77 -4.18 13.97 -13.71
C VAL A 77 -4.08 13.36 -15.10
N LEU A 78 -2.86 13.02 -15.51
CA LEU A 78 -2.66 12.27 -16.75
C LEU A 78 -3.22 10.87 -16.56
N PRO A 79 -3.91 10.31 -17.56
CA PRO A 79 -4.33 8.90 -17.50
C PRO A 79 -3.08 8.02 -17.42
N GLU A 80 -2.93 7.32 -16.32
CA GLU A 80 -1.87 6.33 -16.17
C GLU A 80 -2.13 5.18 -17.13
N GLU A 81 -1.19 4.89 -18.03
CA GLU A 81 -1.26 3.69 -18.85
C GLU A 81 -0.67 2.51 -18.09
N PRO A 82 -1.43 1.41 -17.93
CA PRO A 82 -0.93 0.23 -17.27
C PRO A 82 0.24 -0.40 -18.00
N ASN A 83 1.18 -0.94 -17.25
CA ASN A 83 2.27 -1.74 -17.79
C ASN A 83 1.85 -3.21 -17.82
N PHE A 84 1.64 -3.74 -19.01
CA PHE A 84 1.37 -5.16 -19.22
C PHE A 84 2.69 -5.93 -19.26
N ILE A 85 2.80 -6.92 -18.38
CA ILE A 85 4.00 -7.73 -18.21
C ILE A 85 3.75 -9.11 -18.80
N THR A 86 4.70 -9.60 -19.55
CA THR A 86 4.64 -10.80 -20.40
C THR A 86 3.78 -10.59 -21.67
N PHE A 87 3.64 -11.66 -22.46
CA PHE A 87 2.75 -11.71 -23.63
C PHE A 87 1.75 -12.85 -23.47
N LEU A 88 1.40 -13.18 -22.24
CA LEU A 88 0.54 -14.30 -21.90
C LEU A 88 -0.87 -13.82 -21.58
N LYS A 89 -1.80 -14.75 -21.68
CA LYS A 89 -3.20 -14.55 -21.32
C LYS A 89 -3.59 -15.48 -20.20
N VAL A 90 -4.37 -14.98 -19.26
CA VAL A 90 -4.95 -15.79 -18.19
C VAL A 90 -6.38 -15.38 -17.92
N THR A 91 -7.21 -16.36 -17.57
CA THR A 91 -8.56 -16.16 -17.04
C THR A 91 -8.61 -16.84 -15.70
N ALA A 92 -8.87 -16.10 -14.63
CA ALA A 92 -8.89 -16.66 -13.29
C ALA A 92 -9.71 -15.80 -12.32
N PRO A 93 -10.15 -16.41 -11.20
CA PRO A 93 -10.83 -15.70 -10.13
C PRO A 93 -9.96 -14.61 -9.52
N VAL A 94 -10.61 -13.55 -9.04
CA VAL A 94 -9.96 -12.41 -8.38
C VAL A 94 -9.83 -12.68 -6.88
N VAL A 95 -8.70 -12.29 -6.32
CA VAL A 95 -8.46 -12.18 -4.87
C VAL A 95 -7.87 -10.80 -4.59
N THR A 96 -8.42 -10.12 -3.61
CA THR A 96 -7.97 -8.79 -3.19
C THR A 96 -6.96 -8.87 -2.05
N GLU A 97 -6.22 -7.80 -1.83
CA GLU A 97 -5.22 -7.68 -0.77
C GLU A 97 -5.79 -8.00 0.62
N ASP A 98 -7.05 -7.59 0.88
CA ASP A 98 -7.72 -7.82 2.16
C ASP A 98 -8.07 -9.30 2.42
N GLU A 99 -8.04 -10.14 1.37
CA GLU A 99 -8.40 -11.55 1.43
C GLU A 99 -7.17 -12.49 1.45
N LEU A 100 -5.95 -11.96 1.33
CA LEU A 100 -4.72 -12.76 1.20
C LEU A 100 -4.48 -13.71 2.37
N ASP A 101 -4.77 -13.27 3.59
CA ASP A 101 -4.54 -14.07 4.80
C ASP A 101 -5.60 -15.17 5.01
N SER A 102 -6.77 -15.04 4.41
CA SER A 102 -7.92 -15.91 4.63
C SER A 102 -8.26 -16.83 3.47
N SER A 103 -7.65 -16.61 2.30
CA SER A 103 -8.00 -17.30 1.06
C SER A 103 -6.83 -18.09 0.48
N ASP A 104 -7.15 -19.24 -0.13
CA ASP A 104 -6.21 -19.89 -1.04
C ASP A 104 -6.06 -19.02 -2.30
N ILE A 105 -4.85 -18.57 -2.57
CA ILE A 105 -4.53 -17.68 -3.71
C ILE A 105 -3.97 -18.42 -4.92
N SER A 106 -3.77 -19.74 -4.80
CA SER A 106 -3.25 -20.57 -5.89
C SER A 106 -4.17 -20.54 -7.11
N GLY A 107 -3.60 -20.29 -8.28
CA GLY A 107 -4.32 -20.22 -9.54
C GLY A 107 -5.26 -19.01 -9.68
N LYS A 108 -5.14 -18.00 -8.84
CA LYS A 108 -5.97 -16.79 -8.89
C LYS A 108 -5.20 -15.56 -9.36
N VAL A 109 -5.92 -14.54 -9.80
CA VAL A 109 -5.37 -13.22 -10.08
C VAL A 109 -5.44 -12.39 -8.80
N VAL A 110 -4.26 -11.97 -8.32
CA VAL A 110 -4.12 -11.24 -7.07
C VAL A 110 -4.08 -9.74 -7.34
N PHE A 111 -4.85 -8.98 -6.57
CA PHE A 111 -4.91 -7.53 -6.60
C PHE A 111 -4.24 -6.96 -5.35
N ILE A 112 -3.14 -6.21 -5.54
CA ILE A 112 -2.44 -5.47 -4.47
C ILE A 112 -2.30 -4.01 -4.85
N ARG A 113 -2.28 -3.14 -3.86
CA ARG A 113 -2.19 -1.69 -4.12
C ARG A 113 -0.83 -1.26 -4.65
N SER A 114 0.24 -1.78 -4.10
CA SER A 114 1.60 -1.37 -4.46
C SER A 114 2.42 -2.54 -4.97
N ALA A 115 3.24 -2.30 -5.99
CA ALA A 115 4.23 -3.26 -6.48
C ALA A 115 5.44 -3.35 -5.53
N ASP A 116 5.20 -3.63 -4.26
CA ASP A 116 6.18 -3.68 -3.18
C ASP A 116 6.86 -5.05 -3.09
N PRO A 117 8.19 -5.12 -2.89
CA PRO A 117 8.90 -6.38 -2.67
C PRO A 117 8.38 -7.23 -1.50
N GLY A 118 7.69 -6.62 -0.53
CA GLY A 118 7.05 -7.32 0.58
C GLY A 118 6.05 -8.39 0.14
N TYR A 119 5.52 -8.30 -1.07
CA TYR A 119 4.59 -9.27 -1.66
C TYR A 119 5.26 -10.39 -2.46
N ASP A 120 6.58 -10.52 -2.43
CA ASP A 120 7.30 -11.55 -3.20
C ASP A 120 6.86 -12.99 -2.85
N TYR A 121 6.36 -13.20 -1.63
CA TYR A 121 5.81 -14.49 -1.19
C TYR A 121 4.62 -14.97 -2.01
N LEU A 122 3.86 -14.08 -2.66
CA LEU A 122 2.72 -14.43 -3.51
C LEU A 122 3.12 -15.40 -4.63
N PHE A 123 4.31 -15.24 -5.17
CA PHE A 123 4.80 -16.09 -6.25
C PHE A 123 5.04 -17.54 -5.80
N ALA A 124 5.40 -17.75 -4.52
CA ALA A 124 5.56 -19.09 -3.95
C ALA A 124 4.23 -19.85 -3.83
N HIS A 125 3.11 -19.14 -3.83
CA HIS A 125 1.76 -19.72 -3.76
C HIS A 125 1.14 -20.03 -5.13
N GLY A 126 1.88 -19.83 -6.23
CA GLY A 126 1.42 -20.20 -7.57
C GLY A 126 0.23 -19.38 -8.07
N ILE A 127 0.29 -18.06 -7.89
CA ILE A 127 -0.73 -17.15 -8.43
C ILE A 127 -0.79 -17.23 -9.97
N ALA A 128 -1.98 -17.07 -10.55
CA ALA A 128 -2.19 -17.10 -12.00
C ALA A 128 -1.91 -15.76 -12.68
N GLY A 129 -2.02 -14.66 -11.96
CA GLY A 129 -1.77 -13.32 -12.47
C GLY A 129 -1.67 -12.30 -11.34
N LEU A 130 -1.18 -11.10 -11.67
CA LEU A 130 -1.01 -10.00 -10.73
C LEU A 130 -1.54 -8.69 -11.30
N VAL A 131 -2.29 -7.94 -10.50
CA VAL A 131 -2.69 -6.57 -10.84
C VAL A 131 -2.29 -5.65 -9.69
N THR A 132 -1.55 -4.57 -10.00
CA THR A 132 -1.22 -3.57 -9.00
C THR A 132 -1.85 -2.23 -9.34
N GLN A 133 -2.28 -1.50 -8.33
CA GLN A 133 -2.80 -0.14 -8.49
C GLN A 133 -1.67 0.82 -8.86
N TYR A 134 -0.55 0.75 -8.11
CA TYR A 134 0.63 1.57 -8.29
C TYR A 134 1.85 0.71 -8.61
N GLY A 135 2.79 1.30 -9.32
CA GLY A 135 4.05 0.67 -9.70
C GLY A 135 4.41 0.94 -11.15
N GLY A 136 5.64 0.70 -11.52
CA GLY A 136 6.15 0.89 -12.87
C GLY A 136 6.64 -0.41 -13.49
N ALA A 137 6.93 -0.39 -14.79
CA ALA A 137 7.47 -1.53 -15.54
C ALA A 137 8.79 -2.07 -14.98
N ASN A 138 9.54 -1.24 -14.26
CA ASN A 138 10.82 -1.60 -13.66
C ASN A 138 10.71 -1.92 -12.15
N SER A 139 9.50 -2.06 -11.62
CA SER A 139 9.30 -2.46 -10.23
C SER A 139 9.75 -3.89 -10.00
N HIS A 140 10.12 -4.22 -8.74
CA HIS A 140 10.49 -5.58 -8.36
C HIS A 140 9.44 -6.60 -8.79
N MET A 141 8.16 -6.33 -8.51
CA MET A 141 7.06 -7.24 -8.87
C MET A 141 6.91 -7.42 -10.39
N ALA A 142 7.14 -6.36 -11.20
CA ALA A 142 7.12 -6.45 -12.64
C ALA A 142 8.21 -7.39 -13.17
N ILE A 143 9.43 -7.25 -12.64
CA ILE A 143 10.57 -8.10 -12.99
C ILE A 143 10.28 -9.55 -12.62
N ARG A 144 9.79 -9.80 -11.41
CA ARG A 144 9.44 -11.15 -10.93
C ARG A 144 8.33 -11.80 -11.78
N CYS A 145 7.28 -11.04 -12.14
CA CYS A 145 6.26 -11.54 -13.06
C CYS A 145 6.83 -11.93 -14.43
N SER A 146 7.77 -11.13 -14.95
CA SER A 146 8.44 -11.44 -16.22
C SER A 146 9.29 -12.72 -16.13
N GLU A 147 10.10 -12.86 -15.07
CA GLU A 147 10.96 -14.03 -14.83
C GLU A 147 10.15 -15.32 -14.68
N LEU A 148 9.05 -15.26 -13.93
CA LEU A 148 8.18 -16.41 -13.65
C LEU A 148 7.11 -16.64 -14.72
N ARG A 149 7.06 -15.80 -15.76
CA ARG A 149 6.07 -15.85 -16.84
C ARG A 149 4.63 -15.75 -16.33
N ILE A 150 4.40 -14.90 -15.35
CA ILE A 150 3.08 -14.64 -14.78
C ILE A 150 2.50 -13.41 -15.49
N PRO A 151 1.33 -13.48 -16.15
CA PRO A 151 0.68 -12.31 -16.74
C PRO A 151 0.36 -11.27 -15.65
N ALA A 152 0.77 -10.03 -15.88
CA ALA A 152 0.54 -8.99 -14.88
C ALA A 152 0.22 -7.64 -15.50
N VAL A 153 -0.51 -6.84 -14.73
CA VAL A 153 -0.82 -5.44 -15.02
C VAL A 153 -0.30 -4.58 -13.87
N ILE A 154 0.79 -3.89 -14.12
CA ILE A 154 1.46 -3.08 -13.10
C ILE A 154 1.12 -1.60 -13.29
N GLY A 155 0.66 -0.95 -12.21
CA GLY A 155 0.27 0.45 -12.26
C GLY A 155 -1.03 0.66 -13.05
N ALA A 156 -2.08 -0.10 -12.74
CA ALA A 156 -3.39 0.02 -13.40
C ALA A 156 -4.05 1.39 -13.20
N GLY A 157 -3.61 2.14 -12.19
CA GLY A 157 -4.24 3.36 -11.75
C GLY A 157 -5.51 3.11 -10.94
N GLU A 158 -5.88 4.09 -10.12
CA GLU A 158 -6.97 3.94 -9.15
C GLU A 158 -8.31 3.55 -9.77
N GLN A 159 -8.68 4.20 -10.88
CA GLN A 159 -10.00 3.99 -11.49
C GLN A 159 -10.16 2.57 -12.05
N ARG A 160 -9.17 2.08 -12.81
CA ARG A 160 -9.19 0.74 -13.41
C ARG A 160 -9.08 -0.33 -12.32
N PHE A 161 -8.16 -0.16 -11.39
CA PHE A 161 -7.96 -1.07 -10.26
C PHE A 161 -9.26 -1.26 -9.47
N ASN A 162 -9.87 -0.16 -9.01
CA ASN A 162 -11.13 -0.21 -8.24
C ASN A 162 -12.33 -0.74 -9.04
N LYS A 163 -12.29 -0.64 -10.36
CA LYS A 163 -13.30 -1.25 -11.22
C LYS A 163 -13.09 -2.76 -11.34
N TRP A 164 -11.88 -3.17 -11.65
CA TRP A 164 -11.56 -4.58 -11.95
C TRP A 164 -11.62 -5.48 -10.71
N MET A 165 -11.17 -5.00 -9.55
CA MET A 165 -11.22 -5.79 -8.30
C MET A 165 -12.63 -6.18 -7.86
N LYS A 166 -13.68 -5.59 -8.42
CA LYS A 166 -15.08 -5.93 -8.11
C LYS A 166 -15.61 -7.15 -8.85
N TYR A 167 -14.91 -7.60 -9.88
CA TYR A 167 -15.32 -8.78 -10.63
C TYR A 167 -14.88 -10.05 -9.88
N ARG A 168 -15.66 -11.11 -10.02
CA ARG A 168 -15.32 -12.43 -9.47
C ARG A 168 -14.19 -13.11 -10.24
N GLU A 169 -14.13 -12.85 -11.53
CA GLU A 169 -13.18 -13.42 -12.47
C GLU A 169 -12.80 -12.37 -13.50
N ILE A 170 -11.54 -12.35 -13.91
CA ILE A 170 -11.05 -11.46 -14.97
C ILE A 170 -10.18 -12.20 -15.97
N ILE A 171 -10.03 -11.57 -17.12
CA ILE A 171 -9.10 -11.98 -18.15
C ILE A 171 -7.99 -10.95 -18.23
N ILE A 172 -6.74 -11.35 -17.99
CA ILE A 172 -5.58 -10.53 -18.33
C ILE A 172 -5.04 -11.02 -19.67
N ASP A 173 -5.13 -10.19 -20.68
CA ASP A 173 -4.54 -10.42 -22.00
C ASP A 173 -3.36 -9.46 -22.20
N ALA A 174 -2.19 -9.88 -21.72
CA ALA A 174 -1.01 -9.02 -21.72
C ALA A 174 -0.44 -8.81 -23.14
N GLU A 175 -0.71 -9.72 -24.08
CA GLU A 175 -0.32 -9.57 -25.47
C GLU A 175 -1.09 -8.43 -26.16
N ASN A 176 -2.40 -8.37 -25.95
CA ASN A 176 -3.27 -7.36 -26.53
C ASN A 176 -3.48 -6.13 -25.60
N ARG A 177 -2.80 -6.08 -24.47
CA ARG A 177 -2.87 -5.00 -23.46
C ARG A 177 -4.31 -4.72 -23.01
N ASN A 178 -5.04 -5.76 -22.66
CA ASN A 178 -6.44 -5.69 -22.25
C ASN A 178 -6.73 -6.48 -20.97
N VAL A 179 -7.74 -6.02 -20.23
CA VAL A 179 -8.28 -6.66 -19.02
C VAL A 179 -9.79 -6.64 -19.06
#